data_62bb3802646999a134efbcd96b0f6acc
#
_entry.id   62bb3802646999a134efbcd96b0f6acc
#
_cell.length_a   1.000
_cell.length_b   1.000
_cell.length_c   1.000
_cell.angle_alpha   90.00
_cell.angle_beta   90.00
_cell.angle_gamma   90.00
#
_symmetry.space_group_name_H-M   'P 1'
#
loop_
_entity.id
_entity.type
_entity.pdbx_description
1 polymer ?
#
loop_
_entity_poly.entity_id
_entity_poly.type
_entity_poly.pdbx_seq_one_letter_code
_entity_poly.pdbx_strand_id
1 'polypeptide(L)'
;MHRQYHFVSDAEAPGYVGSQKCTCFKKAEIELLYTQSNLKEILKKENFDHFSFDYYSDTMKNEATGLTERETARRAYDIARGFVRNFDSSFENLFLYGDTGVGKTFLSHCIAHDLLESAHCVMYFSAFDLFELLADSKFSRDKTEGQEFVFDSDLLIIDDLGTELTNSFVSSQLFLGINERIMRRKSTIISTNLKLENFSDTYSERTFSRIASNYRMVKLEGKDIRIQKIFLGGK
;
A
#
# COMPACT_ATOMS: atom_id res chain seq x y z
N MET A 1 -35.68 8.56 14.19
CA MET A 1 -35.11 8.87 15.52
C MET A 1 -33.78 9.58 15.29
N HIS A 2 -33.78 10.91 15.42
CA HIS A 2 -32.58 11.72 15.30
C HIS A 2 -31.77 11.61 16.59
N ARG A 3 -30.53 11.12 16.53
CA ARG A 3 -29.58 11.26 17.62
C ARG A 3 -28.91 12.62 17.48
N GLN A 4 -29.24 13.53 18.37
CA GLN A 4 -28.53 14.79 18.57
C GLN A 4 -27.17 14.51 19.22
N TYR A 5 -26.10 14.92 18.56
CA TYR A 5 -24.78 14.95 19.16
C TYR A 5 -24.63 16.28 19.92
N HIS A 6 -24.52 16.19 21.24
CA HIS A 6 -24.17 17.33 22.08
C HIS A 6 -22.68 17.61 21.98
N PHE A 7 -22.32 18.75 21.42
CA PHE A 7 -21.00 19.35 21.60
C PHE A 7 -20.91 19.91 23.00
N VAL A 8 -20.05 19.38 23.85
CA VAL A 8 -19.66 20.02 25.11
C VAL A 8 -18.45 20.90 24.81
N SER A 9 -18.65 22.20 24.82
CA SER A 9 -17.58 23.19 24.80
C SER A 9 -17.08 23.35 26.21
N ASP A 10 -15.96 22.77 26.57
CA ASP A 10 -15.25 23.14 27.78
C ASP A 10 -14.11 24.11 27.43
N ALA A 11 -14.36 25.39 27.75
CA ALA A 11 -13.32 26.38 27.83
C ALA A 11 -12.61 26.27 29.17
N GLU A 12 -11.27 26.50 29.13
CA GLU A 12 -10.37 26.75 30.25
C GLU A 12 -9.84 25.57 31.06
N ALA A 13 -8.73 24.99 30.54
CA ALA A 13 -7.66 24.46 31.38
C ALA A 13 -6.28 24.72 30.72
N PRO A 14 -5.27 25.23 31.43
CA PRO A 14 -3.96 25.52 30.85
C PRO A 14 -3.17 24.22 30.70
N GLY A 15 -2.81 23.87 29.48
CA GLY A 15 -1.91 22.73 29.20
C GLY A 15 -2.37 21.76 28.11
N TYR A 16 -3.26 22.13 27.19
CA TYR A 16 -3.67 21.23 26.11
C TYR A 16 -2.64 21.24 24.99
N VAL A 17 -1.83 20.20 24.95
CA VAL A 17 -1.10 19.76 23.76
C VAL A 17 -2.08 18.95 22.91
N GLY A 18 -2.41 19.44 21.73
CA GLY A 18 -3.06 18.79 20.60
C GLY A 18 -4.19 17.79 20.91
N SER A 19 -5.42 18.11 20.55
CA SER A 19 -6.54 17.15 20.56
C SER A 19 -6.23 15.98 19.64
N GLN A 20 -5.77 14.86 20.18
CA GLN A 20 -5.77 13.60 19.44
C GLN A 20 -7.21 13.21 19.15
N LYS A 21 -7.59 13.22 17.86
CA LYS A 21 -8.91 12.71 17.42
C LYS A 21 -9.08 11.29 17.98
N CYS A 22 -10.21 11.03 18.61
CA CYS A 22 -10.56 9.70 19.12
C CYS A 22 -10.40 8.64 18.02
N THR A 23 -9.92 7.45 18.36
CA THR A 23 -9.77 6.31 17.44
C THR A 23 -11.06 5.97 16.70
N CYS A 24 -12.23 6.19 17.33
CA CYS A 24 -13.54 6.00 16.71
C CYS A 24 -13.85 7.02 15.62
N PHE A 25 -13.37 8.27 15.74
CA PHE A 25 -13.53 9.28 14.70
C PHE A 25 -12.61 9.00 13.50
N LYS A 26 -11.36 8.64 13.74
CA LYS A 26 -10.43 8.19 12.70
C LYS A 26 -10.98 6.99 11.94
N LYS A 27 -11.57 6.01 12.64
CA LYS A 27 -12.19 4.84 12.03
C LYS A 27 -13.36 5.22 11.12
N ALA A 28 -14.20 6.17 11.51
CA ALA A 28 -15.34 6.62 10.72
C ALA A 28 -14.91 7.40 9.45
N GLU A 29 -13.87 8.23 9.52
CA GLU A 29 -13.30 8.94 8.36
C GLU A 29 -12.69 7.96 7.36
N ILE A 30 -11.95 6.96 7.85
CA ILE A 30 -11.37 5.89 7.01
C ILE A 30 -12.48 5.06 6.36
N GLU A 31 -13.51 4.68 7.10
CA GLU A 31 -14.67 3.96 6.55
C GLU A 31 -15.36 4.74 5.43
N LEU A 32 -15.42 6.07 5.54
CA LEU A 32 -16.00 6.93 4.51
C LEU A 32 -15.14 6.94 3.23
N LEU A 33 -13.83 7.05 3.35
CA LEU A 33 -12.88 6.99 2.21
C LEU A 33 -12.94 5.62 1.51
N TYR A 34 -13.01 4.52 2.27
CA TYR A 34 -13.14 3.17 1.72
C TYR A 34 -14.49 2.92 1.07
N THR A 35 -15.57 3.49 1.58
CA THR A 35 -16.91 3.33 1.00
C THR A 35 -17.01 4.00 -0.37
N GLN A 36 -16.28 5.09 -0.59
CA GLN A 36 -16.24 5.78 -1.89
C GLN A 36 -15.41 5.03 -2.95
N SER A 37 -14.44 4.20 -2.55
CA SER A 37 -13.48 3.57 -3.47
C SER A 37 -13.86 2.17 -3.95
N ASN A 38 -15.00 1.60 -3.59
CA ASN A 38 -15.34 0.17 -3.82
C ASN A 38 -14.31 -0.84 -3.26
N LEU A 39 -13.27 -0.36 -2.58
CA LEU A 39 -12.18 -1.21 -2.07
C LEU A 39 -12.70 -2.26 -1.09
N LYS A 40 -13.68 -1.92 -0.27
CA LYS A 40 -14.29 -2.84 0.70
C LYS A 40 -14.86 -4.11 0.04
N GLU A 41 -15.50 -3.97 -1.12
CA GLU A 41 -16.05 -5.11 -1.86
C GLU A 41 -14.96 -5.93 -2.57
N ILE A 42 -13.87 -5.27 -2.98
CA ILE A 42 -12.69 -5.93 -3.56
C ILE A 42 -12.01 -6.78 -2.48
N LEU A 43 -11.76 -6.23 -1.30
CA LEU A 43 -11.07 -6.91 -0.21
C LEU A 43 -11.81 -8.15 0.29
N LYS A 44 -13.14 -8.20 0.22
CA LYS A 44 -13.90 -9.44 0.51
C LYS A 44 -13.53 -10.60 -0.40
N LYS A 45 -13.12 -10.32 -1.63
CA LYS A 45 -12.77 -11.32 -2.66
C LYS A 45 -11.27 -11.51 -2.81
N GLU A 46 -10.50 -10.49 -2.48
CA GLU A 46 -9.05 -10.47 -2.61
C GLU A 46 -8.39 -10.39 -1.22
N ASN A 47 -8.29 -11.54 -0.59
CA ASN A 47 -7.69 -11.76 0.73
C ASN A 47 -6.86 -13.05 0.72
N PHE A 48 -6.19 -13.36 1.81
CA PHE A 48 -5.30 -14.52 1.89
C PHE A 48 -6.01 -15.87 1.70
N ASP A 49 -7.31 -15.99 2.03
CA ASP A 49 -8.07 -17.22 1.86
C ASP A 49 -8.36 -17.52 0.39
N HIS A 50 -8.38 -16.50 -0.45
CA HIS A 50 -8.62 -16.60 -1.89
C HIS A 50 -7.32 -16.58 -2.73
N PHE A 51 -6.15 -16.52 -2.10
CA PHE A 51 -4.88 -16.56 -2.82
C PHE A 51 -4.61 -17.98 -3.31
N SER A 52 -4.57 -18.19 -4.64
CA SER A 52 -4.30 -19.50 -5.23
C SER A 52 -2.90 -19.57 -5.82
N PHE A 53 -2.19 -20.67 -5.49
CA PHE A 53 -0.89 -20.98 -6.06
C PHE A 53 -0.99 -21.73 -7.41
N ASP A 54 -2.19 -22.07 -7.86
CA ASP A 54 -2.41 -22.87 -9.08
C ASP A 54 -2.07 -22.10 -10.37
N TYR A 55 -2.03 -20.79 -10.27
CA TYR A 55 -1.66 -19.91 -11.37
C TYR A 55 -0.14 -19.81 -11.62
N TYR A 56 0.67 -20.38 -10.72
CA TYR A 56 2.13 -20.32 -10.79
C TYR A 56 2.72 -21.68 -11.14
N SER A 57 3.63 -21.70 -12.13
CA SER A 57 4.26 -22.92 -12.63
C SER A 57 5.20 -23.55 -11.61
N ASP A 58 5.15 -24.88 -11.48
CA ASP A 58 6.12 -25.67 -10.71
C ASP A 58 7.35 -26.07 -11.53
N THR A 59 7.30 -25.90 -12.86
CA THR A 59 8.32 -26.43 -13.76
C THR A 59 9.25 -25.36 -14.30
N MET A 60 8.74 -24.12 -14.45
CA MET A 60 9.54 -22.99 -14.93
C MET A 60 10.37 -22.43 -13.79
N LYS A 61 11.69 -22.59 -13.89
CA LYS A 61 12.64 -22.05 -12.91
C LYS A 61 13.29 -20.78 -13.43
N ASN A 62 13.44 -19.82 -12.54
CA ASN A 62 14.23 -18.62 -12.79
C ASN A 62 15.71 -18.98 -12.79
N GLU A 63 16.46 -18.65 -13.85
CA GLU A 63 17.87 -19.01 -14.00
C GLU A 63 18.77 -18.41 -12.90
N ALA A 64 18.45 -17.20 -12.42
CA ALA A 64 19.25 -16.51 -11.41
C ALA A 64 19.02 -17.05 -9.99
N THR A 65 17.79 -17.47 -9.66
CA THR A 65 17.42 -17.89 -8.30
C THR A 65 17.29 -19.39 -8.14
N GLY A 66 17.12 -20.14 -9.24
CA GLY A 66 16.83 -21.56 -9.25
C GLY A 66 15.42 -21.93 -8.75
N LEU A 67 14.61 -20.94 -8.39
CA LEU A 67 13.25 -21.13 -7.87
C LEU A 67 12.24 -21.24 -9.00
N THR A 68 11.17 -22.01 -8.75
CA THR A 68 10.00 -22.01 -9.62
C THR A 68 9.14 -20.76 -9.35
N GLU A 69 8.24 -20.45 -10.30
CA GLU A 69 7.26 -19.37 -10.12
C GLU A 69 6.43 -19.61 -8.85
N ARG A 70 5.99 -20.85 -8.58
CA ARG A 70 5.21 -21.22 -7.41
C ARG A 70 6.01 -21.07 -6.10
N GLU A 71 7.28 -21.45 -6.09
CA GLU A 71 8.16 -21.22 -4.93
C GLU A 71 8.37 -19.75 -4.66
N THR A 72 8.53 -18.93 -5.71
CA THR A 72 8.64 -17.47 -5.59
C THR A 72 7.35 -16.86 -5.05
N ALA A 73 6.18 -17.27 -5.56
CA ALA A 73 4.89 -16.82 -5.07
C ALA A 73 4.64 -17.23 -3.60
N ARG A 74 5.05 -18.46 -3.22
CA ARG A 74 4.94 -18.93 -1.83
C ARG A 74 5.81 -18.09 -0.88
N ARG A 75 7.03 -17.79 -1.27
CA ARG A 75 7.89 -16.88 -0.49
C ARG A 75 7.27 -15.49 -0.34
N ALA A 76 6.71 -14.93 -1.40
CA ALA A 76 6.04 -13.64 -1.35
C ALA A 76 4.82 -13.69 -0.41
N TYR A 77 4.01 -14.73 -0.50
CA TYR A 77 2.88 -14.98 0.39
C TYR A 77 3.32 -15.09 1.87
N ASP A 78 4.35 -15.88 2.15
CA ASP A 78 4.86 -16.08 3.51
C ASP A 78 5.43 -14.79 4.10
N ILE A 79 6.09 -13.96 3.28
CA ILE A 79 6.56 -12.63 3.66
C ILE A 79 5.38 -11.74 4.01
N ALA A 80 4.33 -11.70 3.17
CA ALA A 80 3.13 -10.89 3.40
C ALA A 80 2.39 -11.32 4.67
N ARG A 81 2.23 -12.62 4.91
CA ARG A 81 1.66 -13.16 6.17
C ARG A 81 2.53 -12.81 7.39
N GLY A 82 3.85 -12.88 7.23
CA GLY A 82 4.80 -12.47 8.27
C GLY A 82 4.71 -10.98 8.59
N PHE A 83 4.58 -10.14 7.55
CA PHE A 83 4.40 -8.70 7.69
C PHE A 83 3.15 -8.37 8.53
N VAL A 84 1.99 -8.97 8.20
CA VAL A 84 0.74 -8.77 8.96
C VAL A 84 0.91 -9.25 10.40
N ARG A 85 1.44 -10.45 10.61
CA ARG A 85 1.60 -11.05 11.95
C ARG A 85 2.48 -10.21 12.87
N ASN A 86 3.52 -9.59 12.33
CA ASN A 86 4.50 -8.85 13.12
C ASN A 86 4.27 -7.33 13.07
N PHE A 87 3.16 -6.86 12.52
CA PHE A 87 2.92 -5.45 12.22
C PHE A 87 3.05 -4.54 13.45
N ASP A 88 2.47 -4.96 14.57
CA ASP A 88 2.54 -4.18 15.83
C ASP A 88 3.90 -4.26 16.53
N SER A 89 4.69 -5.26 16.22
CA SER A 89 5.95 -5.53 16.93
C SER A 89 7.20 -5.10 16.16
N SER A 90 7.09 -4.92 14.84
CA SER A 90 8.22 -4.56 13.99
C SER A 90 7.86 -3.54 12.91
N PHE A 91 8.76 -2.59 12.69
CA PHE A 91 8.66 -1.66 11.56
C PHE A 91 9.31 -2.29 10.33
N GLU A 92 8.52 -2.58 9.30
CA GLU A 92 8.98 -3.14 8.03
C GLU A 92 8.26 -2.45 6.88
N ASN A 93 8.92 -2.31 5.74
CA ASN A 93 8.33 -1.84 4.48
C ASN A 93 8.50 -2.93 3.42
N LEU A 94 7.54 -3.06 2.50
CA LEU A 94 7.60 -4.02 1.40
C LEU A 94 7.66 -3.31 0.05
N PHE A 95 8.49 -3.84 -0.84
CA PHE A 95 8.54 -3.42 -2.23
C PHE A 95 8.23 -4.62 -3.13
N LEU A 96 7.00 -4.67 -3.64
CA LEU A 96 6.49 -5.75 -4.48
C LEU A 96 6.81 -5.42 -5.94
N TYR A 97 7.57 -6.28 -6.61
CA TYR A 97 7.95 -6.06 -8.00
C TYR A 97 7.84 -7.32 -8.84
N GLY A 98 7.69 -7.15 -10.15
CA GLY A 98 7.52 -8.22 -11.13
C GLY A 98 6.56 -7.81 -12.24
N ASP A 99 6.39 -8.67 -13.23
CA ASP A 99 5.61 -8.39 -14.42
C ASP A 99 4.13 -8.08 -14.11
N THR A 100 3.42 -7.55 -15.10
CA THR A 100 1.99 -7.24 -14.99
C THR A 100 1.19 -8.54 -14.77
N GLY A 101 0.17 -8.48 -13.91
CA GLY A 101 -0.77 -9.57 -13.69
C GLY A 101 -0.25 -10.75 -12.86
N VAL A 102 0.95 -10.67 -12.26
CA VAL A 102 1.52 -11.75 -11.44
C VAL A 102 1.01 -11.79 -9.99
N GLY A 103 0.06 -10.91 -9.60
CA GLY A 103 -0.60 -10.96 -8.29
C GLY A 103 -0.07 -9.97 -7.25
N LYS A 104 0.72 -8.95 -7.61
CA LYS A 104 1.23 -7.92 -6.68
C LYS A 104 0.09 -7.17 -5.97
N THR A 105 -0.83 -6.60 -6.75
CA THR A 105 -2.04 -5.91 -6.26
C THR A 105 -2.88 -6.82 -5.38
N PHE A 106 -3.09 -8.09 -5.79
CA PHE A 106 -3.83 -9.06 -4.98
C PHE A 106 -3.15 -9.28 -3.61
N LEU A 107 -1.83 -9.39 -3.57
CA LEU A 107 -1.09 -9.58 -2.32
C LEU A 107 -1.15 -8.32 -1.43
N SER A 108 -1.13 -7.13 -2.04
CA SER A 108 -1.35 -5.85 -1.32
C SER A 108 -2.76 -5.79 -0.72
N HIS A 109 -3.78 -6.26 -1.45
CA HIS A 109 -5.15 -6.35 -0.95
C HIS A 109 -5.27 -7.36 0.21
N CYS A 110 -4.59 -8.51 0.15
CA CYS A 110 -4.56 -9.46 1.26
C CYS A 110 -4.04 -8.81 2.55
N ILE A 111 -2.95 -8.07 2.45
CA ILE A 111 -2.35 -7.37 3.62
C ILE A 111 -3.29 -6.29 4.13
N ALA A 112 -3.87 -5.48 3.22
CA ALA A 112 -4.82 -4.43 3.56
C ALA A 112 -6.04 -4.99 4.30
N HIS A 113 -6.62 -6.09 3.79
CA HIS A 113 -7.75 -6.78 4.39
C HIS A 113 -7.48 -7.15 5.86
N ASP A 114 -6.42 -7.91 6.13
CA ASP A 114 -6.15 -8.41 7.46
C ASP A 114 -5.80 -7.29 8.46
N LEU A 115 -5.11 -6.23 8.00
CA LEU A 115 -4.79 -5.08 8.86
C LEU A 115 -6.02 -4.21 9.16
N LEU A 116 -6.94 -4.06 8.20
CA LEU A 116 -8.21 -3.37 8.44
C LEU A 116 -9.10 -4.15 9.41
N GLU A 117 -9.17 -5.48 9.29
CA GLU A 117 -9.89 -6.34 10.24
C GLU A 117 -9.28 -6.23 11.66
N SER A 118 -7.97 -5.99 11.76
CA SER A 118 -7.25 -5.74 13.02
C SER A 118 -7.36 -4.29 13.51
N ALA A 119 -8.23 -3.47 12.88
CA ALA A 119 -8.50 -2.07 13.21
C ALA A 119 -7.31 -1.10 13.02
N HIS A 120 -6.34 -1.42 12.13
CA HIS A 120 -5.29 -0.51 11.72
C HIS A 120 -5.79 0.50 10.69
N CYS A 121 -5.17 1.69 10.70
CA CYS A 121 -5.40 2.71 9.68
C CYS A 121 -4.58 2.38 8.43
N VAL A 122 -5.25 1.86 7.40
CA VAL A 122 -4.63 1.55 6.10
C VAL A 122 -5.10 2.55 5.05
N MET A 123 -4.17 3.19 4.36
CA MET A 123 -4.44 4.03 3.19
C MET A 123 -3.97 3.31 1.93
N TYR A 124 -4.86 3.17 0.96
CA TYR A 124 -4.60 2.50 -0.31
C TYR A 124 -4.82 3.48 -1.46
N PHE A 125 -3.79 3.69 -2.26
CA PHE A 125 -3.85 4.54 -3.44
C PHE A 125 -3.19 3.84 -4.63
N SER A 126 -3.75 4.04 -5.82
CA SER A 126 -2.94 3.91 -7.03
C SER A 126 -1.87 5.03 -7.01
N ALA A 127 -0.75 4.82 -7.68
CA ALA A 127 0.26 5.87 -7.79
C ALA A 127 -0.32 7.16 -8.39
N PHE A 128 -1.20 7.03 -9.40
CA PHE A 128 -1.88 8.16 -10.01
C PHE A 128 -2.70 8.97 -8.99
N ASP A 129 -3.60 8.31 -8.24
CA ASP A 129 -4.48 8.97 -7.28
C ASP A 129 -3.69 9.64 -6.13
N LEU A 130 -2.61 8.99 -5.67
CA LEU A 130 -1.75 9.56 -4.65
C LEU A 130 -1.10 10.87 -5.10
N PHE A 131 -0.52 10.87 -6.30
CA PHE A 131 0.16 12.08 -6.78
C PHE A 131 -0.81 13.18 -7.20
N GLU A 132 -2.02 12.84 -7.65
CA GLU A 132 -3.09 13.81 -7.85
C GLU A 132 -3.50 14.48 -6.53
N LEU A 133 -3.75 13.68 -5.47
CA LEU A 133 -4.03 14.18 -4.13
C LEU A 133 -2.91 15.11 -3.60
N LEU A 134 -1.64 14.73 -3.80
CA LEU A 134 -0.49 15.52 -3.37
C LEU A 134 -0.32 16.81 -4.20
N ALA A 135 -0.73 16.82 -5.46
CA ALA A 135 -0.72 18.00 -6.31
C ALA A 135 -1.80 19.00 -5.90
N ASP A 136 -3.04 18.52 -5.69
CA ASP A 136 -4.16 19.36 -5.31
C ASP A 136 -3.96 20.03 -3.95
N SER A 137 -3.40 19.31 -2.99
CA SER A 137 -3.09 19.85 -1.66
C SER A 137 -2.06 21.00 -1.68
N LYS A 138 -1.21 21.07 -2.72
CA LYS A 138 -0.22 22.14 -2.89
C LYS A 138 -0.85 23.46 -3.30
N PHE A 139 -2.01 23.41 -3.97
CA PHE A 139 -2.72 24.59 -4.48
C PHE A 139 -3.87 25.05 -3.58
N SER A 140 -4.31 24.24 -2.62
CA SER A 140 -5.40 24.57 -1.68
C SER A 140 -4.85 25.28 -0.44
N ARG A 141 -5.59 26.29 0.06
CA ARG A 141 -5.24 26.99 1.30
C ARG A 141 -5.49 26.16 2.57
N ASP A 142 -6.31 25.11 2.49
CA ASP A 142 -6.59 24.16 3.57
C ASP A 142 -5.66 22.92 3.46
N LYS A 143 -4.38 23.17 3.63
CA LYS A 143 -3.25 22.28 3.28
C LYS A 143 -3.08 21.02 4.15
N THR A 144 -3.86 20.80 5.18
CA THR A 144 -3.35 19.98 6.30
C THR A 144 -3.94 18.59 6.42
N GLU A 145 -5.21 18.38 6.12
CA GLU A 145 -5.83 17.10 6.52
C GLU A 145 -5.47 15.92 5.60
N GLY A 146 -5.56 16.06 4.28
CA GLY A 146 -5.31 14.93 3.36
C GLY A 146 -3.86 14.42 3.36
N GLN A 147 -2.88 15.33 3.43
CA GLN A 147 -1.46 14.94 3.49
C GLN A 147 -1.09 14.32 4.83
N GLU A 148 -1.64 14.80 5.94
CA GLU A 148 -1.39 14.21 7.25
C GLU A 148 -1.87 12.77 7.31
N PHE A 149 -3.01 12.43 6.71
CA PHE A 149 -3.49 11.05 6.63
C PHE A 149 -2.53 10.13 5.87
N VAL A 150 -1.96 10.60 4.75
CA VAL A 150 -0.96 9.83 3.99
C VAL A 150 0.27 9.54 4.84
N PHE A 151 0.72 10.51 5.66
CA PHE A 151 1.93 10.35 6.46
C PHE A 151 1.70 9.64 7.79
N ASP A 152 0.52 9.77 8.40
CA ASP A 152 0.21 9.27 9.74
C ASP A 152 -0.50 7.91 9.74
N SER A 153 -1.06 7.46 8.60
CA SER A 153 -1.65 6.12 8.50
C SER A 153 -0.67 5.04 8.96
N ASP A 154 -1.15 3.99 9.60
CA ASP A 154 -0.30 2.90 10.07
C ASP A 154 0.34 2.16 8.90
N LEU A 155 -0.42 1.95 7.83
CA LEU A 155 0.06 1.44 6.55
C LEU A 155 -0.36 2.35 5.40
N LEU A 156 0.57 2.69 4.52
CA LEU A 156 0.32 3.27 3.20
C LEU A 156 0.64 2.23 2.12
N ILE A 157 -0.30 1.99 1.22
CA ILE A 157 -0.08 1.17 0.02
C ILE A 157 -0.10 2.07 -1.20
N ILE A 158 0.98 2.06 -1.97
CA ILE A 158 1.12 2.74 -3.26
C ILE A 158 1.15 1.66 -4.33
N ASP A 159 0.03 1.47 -5.02
CA ASP A 159 -0.11 0.42 -6.02
C ASP A 159 0.20 0.91 -7.43
N ASP A 160 0.79 0.03 -8.23
CA ASP A 160 1.16 0.26 -9.64
C ASP A 160 2.05 1.50 -9.88
N LEU A 161 3.05 1.72 -9.00
CA LEU A 161 4.04 2.79 -9.17
C LEU A 161 4.78 2.61 -10.51
N GLY A 162 4.82 3.67 -11.31
CA GLY A 162 5.40 3.68 -12.67
C GLY A 162 4.36 3.71 -13.78
N THR A 163 3.06 3.79 -13.46
CA THR A 163 1.98 3.96 -14.44
C THR A 163 1.55 5.41 -14.60
N GLU A 164 1.90 6.28 -13.66
CA GLU A 164 1.63 7.70 -13.72
C GLU A 164 2.62 8.43 -14.64
N LEU A 165 2.25 9.66 -15.04
CA LEU A 165 3.14 10.52 -15.80
C LEU A 165 4.27 11.03 -14.89
N THR A 166 5.43 10.40 -15.00
CA THR A 166 6.60 10.74 -14.18
C THR A 166 7.18 12.10 -14.58
N ASN A 167 7.35 12.97 -13.61
CA ASN A 167 8.00 14.27 -13.74
C ASN A 167 8.78 14.61 -12.47
N SER A 168 9.48 15.73 -12.45
CA SER A 168 10.29 16.15 -11.30
C SER A 168 9.46 16.34 -10.01
N PHE A 169 8.18 16.72 -10.14
CA PHE A 169 7.27 16.84 -9.00
C PHE A 169 6.98 15.45 -8.39
N VAL A 170 6.55 14.50 -9.21
CA VAL A 170 6.26 13.11 -8.78
C VAL A 170 7.48 12.48 -8.11
N SER A 171 8.65 12.56 -8.73
CA SER A 171 9.91 12.03 -8.18
C SER A 171 10.24 12.66 -6.81
N SER A 172 10.04 13.98 -6.69
CA SER A 172 10.30 14.71 -5.44
C SER A 172 9.30 14.35 -4.36
N GLN A 173 8.00 14.22 -4.68
CA GLN A 173 6.97 13.85 -3.72
C GLN A 173 7.13 12.41 -3.24
N LEU A 174 7.47 11.48 -4.14
CA LEU A 174 7.77 10.11 -3.77
C LEU A 174 8.94 10.03 -2.78
N PHE A 175 10.04 10.72 -3.10
CA PHE A 175 11.21 10.76 -2.21
C PHE A 175 10.88 11.34 -0.83
N LEU A 176 10.16 12.47 -0.79
CA LEU A 176 9.76 13.10 0.46
C LEU A 176 8.81 12.20 1.27
N GLY A 177 7.80 11.62 0.62
CA GLY A 177 6.83 10.73 1.27
C GLY A 177 7.48 9.49 1.88
N ILE A 178 8.36 8.82 1.13
CA ILE A 178 9.12 7.68 1.62
C ILE A 178 9.97 8.05 2.85
N ASN A 179 10.73 9.16 2.76
CA ASN A 179 11.59 9.58 3.86
C ASN A 179 10.78 9.93 5.12
N GLU A 180 9.71 10.70 4.96
CA GLU A 180 8.85 11.12 6.07
C GLU A 180 8.27 9.90 6.80
N ARG A 181 7.74 8.92 6.07
CA ARG A 181 7.16 7.72 6.67
C ARG A 181 8.23 6.83 7.34
N ILE A 182 9.42 6.70 6.74
CA ILE A 182 10.54 6.00 7.39
C ILE A 182 10.92 6.68 8.71
N MET A 183 11.02 8.01 8.73
CA MET A 183 11.34 8.76 9.96
C MET A 183 10.27 8.61 11.04
N ARG A 184 9.00 8.58 10.66
CA ARG A 184 7.86 8.34 11.57
C ARG A 184 7.68 6.87 11.93
N ARG A 185 8.48 5.95 11.37
CA ARG A 185 8.34 4.49 11.52
C ARG A 185 6.93 4.01 11.12
N LYS A 186 6.37 4.57 10.06
CA LYS A 186 5.08 4.19 9.46
C LYS A 186 5.31 3.30 8.26
N SER A 187 4.74 2.11 8.28
CA SER A 187 4.94 1.08 7.24
C SER A 187 4.38 1.49 5.89
N THR A 188 5.13 1.18 4.83
CA THR A 188 4.72 1.47 3.45
C THR A 188 4.90 0.22 2.58
N ILE A 189 3.92 -0.06 1.74
CA ILE A 189 4.00 -1.05 0.67
C ILE A 189 3.98 -0.30 -0.65
N ILE A 190 4.90 -0.64 -1.53
CA ILE A 190 4.93 -0.13 -2.91
C ILE A 190 4.86 -1.33 -3.84
N SER A 191 3.96 -1.30 -4.82
CA SER A 191 3.97 -2.26 -5.93
C SER A 191 4.39 -1.57 -7.23
N THR A 192 5.11 -2.29 -8.09
CA THR A 192 5.54 -1.76 -9.40
C THR A 192 5.70 -2.86 -10.44
N ASN A 193 5.43 -2.50 -11.69
CA ASN A 193 5.75 -3.30 -12.88
C ASN A 193 7.11 -2.93 -13.48
N LEU A 194 7.75 -1.86 -12.98
CA LEU A 194 9.06 -1.44 -13.48
C LEU A 194 10.13 -2.46 -13.13
N LYS A 195 11.03 -2.71 -14.05
CA LYS A 195 12.27 -3.41 -13.74
C LYS A 195 13.12 -2.55 -12.81
N LEU A 196 13.81 -3.18 -11.86
CA LEU A 196 14.65 -2.46 -10.89
C LEU A 196 15.71 -1.57 -11.56
N GLU A 197 16.23 -2.01 -12.70
CA GLU A 197 17.19 -1.26 -13.54
C GLU A 197 16.60 0.07 -14.03
N ASN A 198 15.33 0.07 -14.42
CA ASN A 198 14.66 1.26 -14.95
C ASN A 198 14.11 2.18 -13.84
N PHE A 199 14.03 1.68 -12.61
CA PHE A 199 13.46 2.43 -11.50
C PHE A 199 14.27 3.69 -11.16
N SER A 200 15.60 3.56 -11.17
CA SER A 200 16.51 4.69 -10.92
C SER A 200 16.39 5.79 -11.99
N ASP A 201 16.20 5.40 -13.24
CA ASP A 201 16.01 6.34 -14.34
C ASP A 201 14.67 7.08 -14.25
N THR A 202 13.64 6.39 -13.74
CA THR A 202 12.29 6.92 -13.61
C THR A 202 12.14 7.86 -12.39
N TYR A 203 12.67 7.48 -11.22
CA TYR A 203 12.43 8.19 -9.95
C TYR A 203 13.69 8.77 -9.30
N SER A 204 14.84 8.53 -9.78
CA SER A 204 16.19 8.89 -9.32
C SER A 204 16.89 7.79 -8.51
N GLU A 205 18.22 7.79 -8.61
CA GLU A 205 19.09 6.91 -7.80
C GLU A 205 18.89 7.09 -6.30
N ARG A 206 18.62 8.32 -5.84
CA ARG A 206 18.39 8.61 -4.42
C ARG A 206 17.14 7.92 -3.89
N THR A 207 16.05 7.93 -4.65
CA THR A 207 14.79 7.25 -4.29
C THR A 207 15.01 5.75 -4.25
N PHE A 208 15.64 5.19 -5.28
CA PHE A 208 15.94 3.75 -5.33
C PHE A 208 16.85 3.30 -4.20
N SER A 209 17.92 4.04 -3.91
CA SER A 209 18.83 3.74 -2.79
C SER A 209 18.08 3.74 -1.45
N ARG A 210 17.14 4.67 -1.26
CA ARG A 210 16.32 4.74 -0.05
C ARG A 210 15.39 3.53 0.08
N ILE A 211 14.77 3.11 -1.02
CA ILE A 211 13.93 1.91 -1.07
C ILE A 211 14.78 0.67 -0.81
N ALA A 212 15.88 0.48 -1.54
CA ALA A 212 16.74 -0.68 -1.39
C ALA A 212 17.29 -0.87 0.04
N SER A 213 17.49 0.24 0.77
CA SER A 213 18.04 0.21 2.14
C SER A 213 16.98 0.02 3.22
N ASN A 214 15.69 0.29 2.94
CA ASN A 214 14.66 0.35 3.98
C ASN A 214 13.43 -0.54 3.70
N TYR A 215 13.38 -1.18 2.51
CA TYR A 215 12.25 -2.03 2.11
C TYR A 215 12.73 -3.45 1.88
N ARG A 216 11.93 -4.39 2.30
CA ARG A 216 12.10 -5.78 1.92
C ARG A 216 11.61 -5.97 0.50
N MET A 217 12.53 -6.38 -0.38
CA MET A 217 12.24 -6.64 -1.80
C MET A 217 11.51 -7.97 -1.94
N VAL A 218 10.32 -7.94 -2.54
CA VAL A 218 9.44 -9.10 -2.70
C VAL A 218 9.12 -9.26 -4.18
N LYS A 219 9.71 -10.28 -4.80
CA LYS A 219 9.50 -10.59 -6.21
C LYS A 219 8.28 -11.49 -6.38
N LEU A 220 7.50 -11.22 -7.41
CA LEU A 220 6.49 -12.11 -7.95
C LEU A 220 6.79 -12.36 -9.42
N GLU A 221 6.72 -13.62 -9.84
CA GLU A 221 7.00 -14.08 -11.20
C GLU A 221 5.88 -14.99 -11.67
N GLY A 222 5.64 -15.00 -12.97
CA GLY A 222 4.63 -15.86 -13.57
C GLY A 222 3.97 -15.23 -14.78
N LYS A 223 3.02 -15.95 -15.34
CA LYS A 223 2.16 -15.45 -16.43
C LYS A 223 1.06 -14.57 -15.85
N ASP A 224 0.53 -13.65 -16.67
CA ASP A 224 -0.62 -12.81 -16.26
C ASP A 224 -1.81 -13.70 -15.85
N ILE A 225 -2.18 -13.66 -14.57
CA ILE A 225 -3.25 -14.46 -13.97
C ILE A 225 -4.61 -14.10 -14.57
N ARG A 226 -4.82 -12.84 -14.94
CA ARG A 226 -6.08 -12.37 -15.55
C ARG A 226 -6.28 -13.04 -16.92
N ILE A 227 -5.22 -13.15 -17.70
CA ILE A 227 -5.22 -13.84 -18.98
C ILE A 227 -5.41 -15.36 -18.76
N GLN A 228 -4.74 -15.95 -17.79
CA GLN A 228 -4.91 -17.37 -17.48
C GLN A 228 -6.37 -17.70 -17.10
N LYS A 229 -7.03 -16.85 -16.29
CA LYS A 229 -8.44 -17.02 -15.94
C LYS A 229 -9.38 -17.04 -17.15
N ILE A 230 -9.10 -16.21 -18.16
CA ILE A 230 -9.89 -16.19 -19.40
C ILE A 230 -9.75 -17.53 -20.16
N PHE A 231 -8.54 -18.06 -20.29
CA PHE A 231 -8.27 -19.30 -21.06
C PHE A 231 -8.63 -20.57 -20.28
N LEU A 232 -8.58 -20.56 -18.96
CA LEU A 232 -8.97 -21.72 -18.14
C LEU A 232 -10.49 -21.83 -17.92
N GLY A 233 -11.27 -20.93 -18.53
CA GLY A 233 -12.72 -20.86 -18.38
C GLY A 233 -13.06 -20.47 -16.96
N GLY A 234 -13.26 -19.17 -16.72
CA GLY A 234 -13.61 -18.68 -15.39
C GLY A 234 -14.75 -19.51 -14.80
N LYS A 235 -14.42 -20.32 -13.82
CA LYS A 235 -15.36 -20.93 -12.88
C LYS A 235 -15.54 -20.01 -11.71
#